data_9678d7bf4f91f4bdc5ca825b0a4988a4
#
_entry.id   9678d7bf4f91f4bdc5ca825b0a4988a4
#
_cell.length_a   1.000
_cell.length_b   1.000
_cell.length_c   1.000
_cell.angle_alpha   90.00
_cell.angle_beta   90.00
_cell.angle_gamma   90.00
#
_symmetry.space_group_name_H-M   'P 1'
#
loop_
_entity.id
_entity.type
_entity.pdbx_description
1 polymer ?
#
loop_
_entity_poly.entity_id
_entity_poly.type
_entity_poly.pdbx_seq_one_letter_code
_entity_poly.pdbx_strand_id
1 'polypeptide(L)'
;MALTPPITGIHQPNFLPWPGYFLKIALCDSFIFLDHVAIDFKGFTRRTQVLDTNHQITAWISVPLSPHTRTGIINAYTINEDLIQVNTLDTIKKYFTCSPFFTEVFPVLSDWILEAPIQFHLFNTHLIRNICEKLNINTTFLFSEDLAPDGNNADMNLDLVIKVRTGTYLSGQSGKKYLNEQDFNSNKIQLIYLDNLKLIKDYLAENNLNPMLESCSILEYLFQFGWAGTAEMIHRLKAIFYEKLAIDS
;
A
#
# COMPACT_ATOMS: atom_id res chain seq x y z
N MET A 1 -12.41 -10.80 -19.16
CA MET A 1 -12.80 -9.39 -19.54
C MET A 1 -11.55 -8.52 -19.53
N ALA A 2 -11.21 -7.79 -20.60
CA ALA A 2 -10.02 -6.92 -20.62
C ALA A 2 -10.27 -5.65 -19.79
N LEU A 3 -9.23 -5.15 -19.10
CA LEU A 3 -9.30 -3.85 -18.43
C LEU A 3 -9.22 -2.72 -19.46
N THR A 4 -10.02 -1.67 -19.26
CA THR A 4 -10.02 -0.48 -20.10
C THR A 4 -9.03 0.55 -19.55
N PRO A 5 -7.91 0.85 -20.26
CA PRO A 5 -6.96 1.87 -19.81
C PRO A 5 -7.55 3.30 -19.90
N PRO A 6 -7.04 4.27 -19.12
CA PRO A 6 -6.06 4.08 -18.03
C PRO A 6 -6.70 3.41 -16.81
N ILE A 7 -5.88 2.64 -16.09
CA ILE A 7 -6.29 1.95 -14.85
C ILE A 7 -5.87 2.81 -13.67
N THR A 8 -6.81 3.14 -12.77
CA THR A 8 -6.54 3.95 -11.58
C THR A 8 -6.89 3.21 -10.31
N GLY A 9 -5.97 3.26 -9.34
CA GLY A 9 -6.20 2.80 -7.96
C GLY A 9 -6.30 3.98 -7.01
N ILE A 10 -7.07 3.84 -5.92
CA ILE A 10 -7.20 4.84 -4.86
C ILE A 10 -6.97 4.15 -3.52
N HIS A 11 -6.16 4.72 -2.64
CA HIS A 11 -5.97 4.25 -1.27
C HIS A 11 -5.33 5.31 -0.38
N GLN A 12 -5.56 5.24 0.94
CA GLN A 12 -4.81 6.02 1.92
C GLN A 12 -3.31 5.65 1.87
N PRO A 13 -2.40 6.61 2.12
CA PRO A 13 -0.96 6.32 2.22
C PRO A 13 -0.67 5.54 3.50
N ASN A 14 -0.59 4.21 3.42
CA ASN A 14 -0.29 3.35 4.55
C ASN A 14 1.20 3.31 4.85
N PHE A 15 1.56 3.11 6.12
CA PHE A 15 2.94 2.97 6.56
C PHE A 15 3.47 1.56 6.24
N LEU A 16 4.53 1.47 5.39
CA LEU A 16 5.17 0.22 4.98
C LEU A 16 4.14 -0.90 4.74
N PRO A 17 3.22 -0.70 3.78
CA PRO A 17 2.06 -1.56 3.63
C PRO A 17 2.42 -2.99 3.21
N TRP A 18 1.44 -3.88 3.29
CA TRP A 18 1.54 -5.27 2.87
C TRP A 18 1.68 -5.43 1.33
N PRO A 19 2.15 -6.59 0.81
CA PRO A 19 2.40 -6.77 -0.62
C PRO A 19 1.20 -6.53 -1.53
N GLY A 20 -0.02 -6.81 -1.06
CA GLY A 20 -1.24 -6.57 -1.83
C GLY A 20 -1.50 -5.09 -2.14
N TYR A 21 -0.94 -4.17 -1.36
CA TYR A 21 -0.95 -2.74 -1.65
C TYR A 21 -0.04 -2.43 -2.85
N PHE A 22 1.18 -2.99 -2.88
CA PHE A 22 2.12 -2.83 -3.99
C PHE A 22 1.65 -3.53 -5.26
N LEU A 23 1.00 -4.69 -5.13
CA LEU A 23 0.34 -5.35 -6.26
C LEU A 23 -0.73 -4.44 -6.89
N LYS A 24 -1.57 -3.81 -6.05
CA LYS A 24 -2.58 -2.87 -6.54
C LYS A 24 -1.93 -1.69 -7.29
N ILE A 25 -0.85 -1.12 -6.76
CA ILE A 25 -0.09 -0.07 -7.44
C ILE A 25 0.44 -0.58 -8.79
N ALA A 26 1.10 -1.75 -8.80
CA ALA A 26 1.70 -2.33 -9.99
C ALA A 26 0.69 -2.64 -11.12
N LEU A 27 -0.59 -2.79 -10.79
CA LEU A 27 -1.69 -3.01 -11.74
C LEU A 27 -2.26 -1.70 -12.30
N CYS A 28 -1.86 -0.54 -11.78
CA CYS A 28 -2.42 0.76 -12.15
C CYS A 28 -1.46 1.58 -13.01
N ASP A 29 -2.02 2.35 -13.96
CA ASP A 29 -1.31 3.40 -14.69
C ASP A 29 -1.14 4.65 -13.80
N SER A 30 -2.16 4.94 -12.96
CA SER A 30 -2.12 5.98 -11.95
C SER A 30 -2.65 5.51 -10.59
N PHE A 31 -2.09 6.04 -9.50
CA PHE A 31 -2.50 5.71 -8.14
C PHE A 31 -2.69 6.99 -7.33
N ILE A 32 -3.89 7.18 -6.78
CA ILE A 32 -4.27 8.37 -6.02
C ILE A 32 -4.14 8.06 -4.53
N PHE A 33 -3.27 8.78 -3.84
CA PHE A 33 -3.21 8.76 -2.39
C PHE A 33 -4.34 9.59 -1.79
N LEU A 34 -5.19 8.97 -0.99
CA LEU A 34 -6.22 9.65 -0.20
C LEU A 34 -5.57 10.27 1.06
N ASP A 35 -5.08 11.47 0.94
CA ASP A 35 -4.32 12.17 1.97
C ASP A 35 -5.15 13.16 2.80
N HIS A 36 -6.28 13.63 2.28
CA HIS A 36 -7.18 14.61 2.92
C HIS A 36 -8.36 13.98 3.68
N VAL A 37 -8.35 12.66 3.90
CA VAL A 37 -9.42 11.94 4.62
C VAL A 37 -9.05 11.68 6.08
N ALA A 38 -10.04 11.28 6.88
CA ALA A 38 -9.84 10.99 8.29
C ALA A 38 -8.84 9.84 8.51
N ILE A 39 -7.94 10.01 9.49
CA ILE A 39 -7.00 8.96 9.90
C ILE A 39 -7.69 7.93 10.79
N ASP A 40 -7.50 6.64 10.48
CA ASP A 40 -7.77 5.57 11.42
C ASP A 40 -6.51 5.26 12.23
N PHE A 41 -6.48 5.68 13.51
CA PHE A 41 -5.34 5.42 14.40
C PHE A 41 -5.12 3.94 14.70
N LYS A 42 -6.13 3.10 14.53
CA LYS A 42 -6.05 1.64 14.70
C LYS A 42 -5.79 0.92 13.38
N GLY A 43 -5.88 1.63 12.26
CA GLY A 43 -5.64 1.11 10.92
C GLY A 43 -4.16 1.09 10.53
N PHE A 44 -3.91 0.83 9.26
CA PHE A 44 -2.58 0.63 8.69
C PHE A 44 -1.89 1.92 8.22
N THR A 45 -2.56 3.08 8.34
CA THR A 45 -1.96 4.35 7.92
C THR A 45 -0.74 4.71 8.76
N ARG A 46 -0.82 4.48 10.09
CA ARG A 46 0.22 4.84 11.05
C ARG A 46 1.10 3.66 11.48
N ARG A 47 0.69 2.44 11.24
CA ARG A 47 1.38 1.24 11.73
C ARG A 47 1.28 0.11 10.72
N THR A 48 2.24 -0.79 10.79
CA THR A 48 2.26 -2.00 9.98
C THR A 48 2.44 -3.24 10.85
N GLN A 49 2.03 -4.39 10.34
CA GLN A 49 2.06 -5.65 11.03
C GLN A 49 3.25 -6.48 10.56
N VAL A 50 4.01 -7.03 11.48
CA VAL A 50 5.14 -7.92 11.20
C VAL A 50 5.00 -9.21 12.01
N LEU A 51 5.71 -10.26 11.61
CA LEU A 51 5.70 -11.55 12.29
C LEU A 51 6.72 -11.59 13.42
N ASP A 52 6.28 -11.79 14.65
CA ASP A 52 7.15 -12.16 15.76
C ASP A 52 7.37 -13.67 15.74
N THR A 53 8.46 -14.12 15.13
CA THR A 53 8.78 -15.54 14.96
C THR A 53 9.02 -16.27 16.28
N ASN A 54 9.45 -15.55 17.34
CA ASN A 54 9.70 -16.15 18.65
C ASN A 54 8.40 -16.55 19.34
N HIS A 55 7.33 -15.81 19.11
CA HIS A 55 6.03 -16.03 19.74
C HIS A 55 4.96 -16.59 18.78
N GLN A 56 5.29 -16.73 17.49
CA GLN A 56 4.36 -17.13 16.44
C GLN A 56 3.07 -16.28 16.41
N ILE A 57 3.22 -15.01 16.64
CA ILE A 57 2.17 -13.99 16.62
C ILE A 57 2.59 -12.83 15.75
N THR A 58 1.65 -11.96 15.43
CA THR A 58 1.97 -10.70 14.77
C THR A 58 2.21 -9.58 15.76
N ALA A 59 3.16 -8.71 15.43
CA ALA A 59 3.50 -7.51 16.19
C ALA A 59 3.31 -6.25 15.33
N TRP A 60 3.35 -5.08 15.96
CA TRP A 60 3.15 -3.81 15.28
C TRP A 60 4.40 -2.94 15.33
N ILE A 61 4.75 -2.38 14.17
CA ILE A 61 5.70 -1.28 14.05
C ILE A 61 4.89 -0.02 13.73
N SER A 62 5.15 1.08 14.42
CA SER A 62 4.36 2.30 14.32
C SER A 62 5.23 3.52 14.05
N VAL A 63 4.68 4.48 13.31
CA VAL A 63 5.24 5.82 13.17
C VAL A 63 4.77 6.67 14.35
N PRO A 64 5.69 7.30 15.12
CA PRO A 64 5.33 8.24 16.15
C PRO A 64 4.83 9.55 15.54
N LEU A 65 3.66 10.01 15.95
CA LEU A 65 3.09 11.29 15.52
C LEU A 65 3.27 12.36 16.61
N SER A 66 3.47 13.60 16.19
CA SER A 66 3.58 14.74 17.10
C SER A 66 2.24 15.03 17.78
N PRO A 67 2.23 15.39 19.08
CA PRO A 67 0.99 15.53 19.85
C PRO A 67 0.13 16.75 19.48
N HIS A 68 0.68 17.69 18.72
CA HIS A 68 0.08 19.03 18.53
C HIS A 68 -0.90 19.17 17.36
N THR A 69 -1.11 18.13 16.56
CA THR A 69 -2.00 18.16 15.39
C THR A 69 -3.07 17.08 15.47
N ARG A 70 -4.17 17.33 16.18
CA ARG A 70 -5.32 16.42 16.22
C ARG A 70 -6.48 16.98 15.41
N THR A 71 -6.31 17.10 14.10
CA THR A 71 -7.40 17.53 13.21
C THR A 71 -8.25 16.37 12.70
N GLY A 72 -7.78 15.14 12.86
CA GLY A 72 -8.44 13.94 12.34
C GLY A 72 -8.15 13.63 10.87
N ILE A 73 -7.49 14.52 10.12
CA ILE A 73 -7.19 14.36 8.68
C ILE A 73 -5.72 13.99 8.50
N ILE A 74 -5.42 13.03 7.60
CA ILE A 74 -4.09 12.43 7.44
C ILE A 74 -3.00 13.47 7.15
N ASN A 75 -3.23 14.39 6.20
CA ASN A 75 -2.25 15.40 5.77
C ASN A 75 -1.98 16.52 6.80
N ALA A 76 -2.78 16.60 7.85
CA ALA A 76 -2.58 17.56 8.93
C ALA A 76 -1.63 17.07 10.04
N TYR A 77 -1.18 15.80 9.97
CA TYR A 77 -0.26 15.26 10.97
C TYR A 77 1.20 15.39 10.55
N THR A 78 2.07 15.50 11.55
CA THR A 78 3.53 15.40 11.40
C THR A 78 4.07 14.23 12.21
N ILE A 79 5.20 13.67 11.78
CA ILE A 79 5.92 12.68 12.57
C ILE A 79 6.63 13.35 13.75
N ASN A 80 6.90 12.58 14.79
CA ASN A 80 7.77 12.98 15.88
C ASN A 80 9.17 12.44 15.59
N GLU A 81 10.04 13.30 15.06
CA GLU A 81 11.39 12.94 14.63
C GLU A 81 12.26 12.40 15.79
N ASP A 82 12.10 12.95 16.98
CA ASP A 82 12.86 12.52 18.17
C ASP A 82 12.60 11.05 18.54
N LEU A 83 11.43 10.54 18.20
CA LEU A 83 11.01 9.18 18.52
C LEU A 83 11.15 8.20 17.34
N ILE A 84 11.48 8.67 16.13
CA ILE A 84 11.50 7.81 14.93
C ILE A 84 12.56 6.71 15.06
N GLN A 85 13.72 7.05 15.65
CA GLN A 85 14.80 6.09 15.88
C GLN A 85 14.31 4.93 16.76
N VAL A 86 13.83 5.22 17.96
CA VAL A 86 13.47 4.20 18.96
C VAL A 86 12.19 3.44 18.57
N ASN A 87 11.16 4.17 18.13
CA ASN A 87 9.85 3.55 17.91
C ASN A 87 9.74 2.82 16.56
N THR A 88 10.54 3.24 15.57
CA THR A 88 10.48 2.68 14.23
C THR A 88 11.73 1.88 13.87
N LEU A 89 12.91 2.52 13.81
CA LEU A 89 14.12 1.86 13.32
C LEU A 89 14.62 0.77 14.27
N ASP A 90 14.67 1.02 15.58
CA ASP A 90 15.12 0.00 16.53
C ASP A 90 14.12 -1.16 16.62
N THR A 91 12.83 -0.89 16.40
CA THR A 91 11.82 -1.94 16.32
C THR A 91 11.99 -2.78 15.05
N ILE A 92 12.29 -2.18 13.90
CA ILE A 92 12.64 -2.92 12.67
C ILE A 92 13.88 -3.78 12.91
N LYS A 93 14.95 -3.24 13.49
CA LYS A 93 16.14 -4.01 13.84
C LYS A 93 15.80 -5.21 14.71
N LYS A 94 15.00 -5.00 15.76
CA LYS A 94 14.62 -6.06 16.70
C LYS A 94 14.02 -7.27 16.00
N TYR A 95 13.17 -7.06 14.99
CA TYR A 95 12.49 -8.17 14.32
C TYR A 95 13.28 -8.76 13.14
N PHE A 96 14.14 -7.98 12.49
CA PHE A 96 14.71 -8.38 11.21
C PHE A 96 16.25 -8.56 11.20
N THR A 97 16.96 -8.29 12.30
CA THR A 97 18.45 -8.34 12.31
C THR A 97 19.02 -9.70 11.91
N CYS A 98 18.28 -10.81 12.12
CA CYS A 98 18.69 -12.15 11.74
C CYS A 98 18.17 -12.59 10.36
N SER A 99 17.47 -11.72 9.63
CA SER A 99 16.91 -12.03 8.31
C SER A 99 17.99 -12.10 7.23
N PRO A 100 17.83 -12.96 6.20
CA PRO A 100 18.85 -13.19 5.18
C PRO A 100 19.33 -11.92 4.46
N PHE A 101 18.43 -10.97 4.20
CA PHE A 101 18.72 -9.73 3.47
C PHE A 101 18.79 -8.48 4.35
N PHE A 102 19.00 -8.65 5.66
CA PHE A 102 19.06 -7.51 6.58
C PHE A 102 20.12 -6.47 6.18
N THR A 103 21.33 -6.93 5.84
CA THR A 103 22.46 -6.06 5.47
C THR A 103 22.26 -5.35 4.12
N GLU A 104 21.41 -5.89 3.26
CA GLU A 104 21.04 -5.27 1.98
C GLU A 104 19.90 -4.23 2.15
N VAL A 105 18.87 -4.60 2.91
CA VAL A 105 17.61 -3.84 2.96
C VAL A 105 17.64 -2.75 4.02
N PHE A 106 18.14 -3.07 5.23
CA PHE A 106 18.01 -2.17 6.38
C PHE A 106 18.72 -0.81 6.19
N PRO A 107 19.96 -0.73 5.67
CA PRO A 107 20.62 0.56 5.48
C PRO A 107 19.81 1.49 4.55
N VAL A 108 19.37 0.97 3.42
CA VAL A 108 18.59 1.72 2.42
C VAL A 108 17.25 2.21 3.02
N LEU A 109 16.55 1.31 3.72
CA LEU A 109 15.28 1.65 4.36
C LEU A 109 15.46 2.68 5.49
N SER A 110 16.54 2.54 6.27
CA SER A 110 16.89 3.47 7.35
C SER A 110 17.15 4.88 6.82
N ASP A 111 17.93 5.00 5.74
CA ASP A 111 18.20 6.28 5.10
C ASP A 111 16.90 6.93 4.62
N TRP A 112 16.03 6.20 3.94
CA TRP A 112 14.74 6.72 3.50
C TRP A 112 13.83 7.17 4.65
N ILE A 113 13.83 6.46 5.77
CA ILE A 113 13.05 6.83 6.96
C ILE A 113 13.59 8.12 7.58
N LEU A 114 14.90 8.31 7.62
CA LEU A 114 15.55 9.48 8.22
C LEU A 114 15.51 10.71 7.30
N GLU A 115 15.50 10.52 5.99
CA GLU A 115 15.45 11.60 4.98
C GLU A 115 14.03 12.00 4.59
N ALA A 116 13.01 11.23 5.02
CA ALA A 116 11.63 11.48 4.65
C ALA A 116 11.10 12.82 5.19
N PRO A 117 10.17 13.47 4.45
CA PRO A 117 9.50 14.67 4.95
C PRO A 117 8.78 14.43 6.29
N ILE A 118 8.72 15.46 7.14
CA ILE A 118 8.06 15.37 8.45
C ILE A 118 6.53 15.34 8.37
N GLN A 119 5.94 15.80 7.26
CA GLN A 119 4.51 15.67 6.99
C GLN A 119 4.15 14.20 6.85
N PHE A 120 3.24 13.71 7.68
CA PHE A 120 2.97 12.28 7.82
C PHE A 120 2.54 11.60 6.52
N HIS A 121 1.66 12.22 5.72
CA HIS A 121 1.25 11.68 4.42
C HIS A 121 2.43 11.64 3.43
N LEU A 122 3.30 12.66 3.43
CA LEU A 122 4.49 12.70 2.59
C LEU A 122 5.55 11.70 3.05
N PHE A 123 5.70 11.50 4.36
CA PHE A 123 6.54 10.45 4.93
C PHE A 123 6.16 9.06 4.39
N ASN A 124 4.89 8.69 4.50
CA ASN A 124 4.42 7.40 4.00
C ASN A 124 4.56 7.27 2.48
N THR A 125 4.18 8.32 1.73
CA THR A 125 4.27 8.28 0.26
C THR A 125 5.70 8.28 -0.24
N HIS A 126 6.64 8.92 0.47
CA HIS A 126 8.08 8.82 0.19
C HIS A 126 8.57 7.37 0.27
N LEU A 127 8.25 6.67 1.35
CA LEU A 127 8.62 5.26 1.51
C LEU A 127 7.98 4.37 0.44
N ILE A 128 6.68 4.56 0.16
CA ILE A 128 5.97 3.78 -0.86
C ILE A 128 6.60 3.98 -2.24
N ARG A 129 6.89 5.23 -2.64
CA ARG A 129 7.50 5.55 -3.93
C ARG A 129 8.88 4.93 -4.09
N ASN A 130 9.75 5.06 -3.08
CA ASN A 130 11.09 4.49 -3.10
C ASN A 130 11.07 2.96 -3.17
N ILE A 131 10.15 2.32 -2.44
CA ILE A 131 9.94 0.86 -2.56
C ILE A 131 9.45 0.51 -3.97
N CYS A 132 8.49 1.23 -4.53
CA CYS A 132 8.02 1.01 -5.90
C CYS A 132 9.15 1.11 -6.93
N GLU A 133 10.02 2.12 -6.81
CA GLU A 133 11.19 2.27 -7.67
C GLU A 133 12.13 1.06 -7.58
N LYS A 134 12.46 0.61 -6.37
CA LYS A 134 13.30 -0.60 -6.15
C LYS A 134 12.65 -1.89 -6.67
N LEU A 135 11.31 -1.95 -6.65
CA LEU A 135 10.56 -3.10 -7.16
C LEU A 135 10.24 -2.99 -8.67
N ASN A 136 10.75 -1.99 -9.39
CA ASN A 136 10.47 -1.70 -10.79
C ASN A 136 8.96 -1.55 -11.08
N ILE A 137 8.24 -0.88 -10.20
CA ILE A 137 6.82 -0.54 -10.36
C ILE A 137 6.72 0.89 -10.91
N ASN A 138 6.28 1.01 -12.17
CA ASN A 138 6.15 2.28 -12.88
C ASN A 138 4.67 2.71 -12.88
N THR A 139 4.27 3.49 -11.89
CA THR A 139 2.92 4.00 -11.72
C THR A 139 3.00 5.50 -11.45
N THR A 140 2.12 6.31 -12.07
CA THR A 140 2.02 7.74 -11.78
C THR A 140 1.30 7.95 -10.46
N PHE A 141 1.89 8.71 -9.54
CA PHE A 141 1.29 9.00 -8.22
C PHE A 141 0.69 10.39 -8.18
N LEU A 142 -0.55 10.47 -7.68
CA LEU A 142 -1.34 11.68 -7.52
C LEU A 142 -1.80 11.80 -6.06
N PHE A 143 -2.10 13.02 -5.62
CA PHE A 143 -2.68 13.29 -4.31
C PHE A 143 -4.13 13.73 -4.47
N SER A 144 -5.00 13.22 -3.61
CA SER A 144 -6.42 13.55 -3.69
C SER A 144 -6.70 15.01 -3.29
N GLU A 145 -5.90 15.61 -2.42
CA GLU A 145 -6.00 17.03 -2.09
C GLU A 145 -5.78 17.93 -3.31
N ASP A 146 -4.77 17.62 -4.14
CA ASP A 146 -4.48 18.40 -5.36
C ASP A 146 -5.60 18.31 -6.40
N LEU A 147 -6.34 17.19 -6.40
CA LEU A 147 -7.47 16.97 -7.30
C LEU A 147 -8.77 17.62 -6.79
N ALA A 148 -8.80 18.05 -5.53
CA ALA A 148 -9.93 18.70 -4.89
C ALA A 148 -11.29 18.02 -5.20
N PRO A 149 -11.48 16.74 -4.79
CA PRO A 149 -12.69 16.00 -5.14
C PRO A 149 -13.92 16.54 -4.42
N ASP A 150 -15.05 16.42 -5.10
CA ASP A 150 -16.36 16.68 -4.54
C ASP A 150 -16.94 15.42 -3.85
N GLY A 151 -17.86 15.63 -2.90
CA GLY A 151 -18.54 14.54 -2.21
C GLY A 151 -17.73 13.86 -1.11
N ASN A 152 -18.24 12.71 -0.66
CA ASN A 152 -17.63 11.88 0.38
C ASN A 152 -17.70 10.40 0.00
N ASN A 153 -16.82 9.58 0.54
CA ASN A 153 -16.81 8.13 0.35
C ASN A 153 -16.90 7.69 -1.13
N ALA A 154 -18.01 7.11 -1.54
CA ALA A 154 -18.23 6.60 -2.91
C ALA A 154 -18.24 7.72 -3.95
N ASP A 155 -18.93 8.82 -3.67
CA ASP A 155 -19.05 9.96 -4.58
C ASP A 155 -17.68 10.61 -4.81
N MET A 156 -16.90 10.77 -3.75
CA MET A 156 -15.53 11.25 -3.81
C MET A 156 -14.63 10.33 -4.67
N ASN A 157 -14.73 9.01 -4.51
CA ASN A 157 -13.96 8.08 -5.32
C ASN A 157 -14.36 8.17 -6.80
N LEU A 158 -15.66 8.29 -7.08
CA LEU A 158 -16.16 8.46 -8.44
C LEU A 158 -15.65 9.76 -9.06
N ASP A 159 -15.74 10.88 -8.33
CA ASP A 159 -15.25 12.18 -8.80
C ASP A 159 -13.75 12.16 -9.10
N LEU A 160 -12.94 11.56 -8.21
CA LEU A 160 -11.51 11.40 -8.41
C LEU A 160 -11.18 10.65 -9.72
N VAL A 161 -11.85 9.52 -9.98
CA VAL A 161 -11.57 8.72 -11.18
C VAL A 161 -12.09 9.40 -12.46
N ILE A 162 -13.13 10.22 -12.37
CA ILE A 162 -13.61 11.05 -13.48
C ILE A 162 -12.56 12.14 -13.80
N LYS A 163 -12.07 12.86 -12.78
CA LYS A 163 -11.07 13.94 -12.93
C LYS A 163 -9.79 13.46 -13.60
N VAL A 164 -9.36 12.24 -13.32
CA VAL A 164 -8.15 11.65 -13.96
C VAL A 164 -8.46 10.86 -15.24
N ARG A 165 -9.71 10.90 -15.72
CA ARG A 165 -10.18 10.26 -16.97
C ARG A 165 -9.89 8.76 -16.99
N THR A 166 -10.20 8.09 -15.89
CA THR A 166 -10.01 6.64 -15.73
C THR A 166 -10.89 5.83 -16.67
N GLY A 167 -10.34 4.79 -17.30
CA GLY A 167 -11.11 3.77 -18.02
C GLY A 167 -11.54 2.63 -17.10
N THR A 168 -10.63 2.22 -16.17
CA THR A 168 -10.92 1.20 -15.14
C THR A 168 -10.53 1.70 -13.74
N TYR A 169 -11.48 1.69 -12.81
CA TYR A 169 -11.21 1.88 -11.39
C TYR A 169 -10.94 0.53 -10.72
N LEU A 170 -9.71 0.34 -10.24
CA LEU A 170 -9.29 -0.86 -9.51
C LEU A 170 -9.47 -0.63 -8.01
N SER A 171 -10.58 -1.11 -7.45
CA SER A 171 -10.89 -1.03 -6.02
C SER A 171 -10.43 -2.27 -5.26
N GLY A 172 -10.18 -2.15 -3.96
CA GLY A 172 -10.06 -3.32 -3.07
C GLY A 172 -11.42 -3.94 -2.75
N GLN A 173 -11.41 -5.16 -2.19
CA GLN A 173 -12.67 -5.88 -1.84
C GLN A 173 -13.58 -5.11 -0.87
N SER A 174 -13.00 -4.27 0.00
CA SER A 174 -13.78 -3.42 0.92
C SER A 174 -14.69 -2.43 0.20
N GLY A 175 -14.35 -2.04 -1.04
CA GLY A 175 -15.15 -1.17 -1.88
C GLY A 175 -16.55 -1.73 -2.18
N LYS A 176 -16.72 -3.04 -2.23
CA LYS A 176 -18.03 -3.70 -2.43
C LYS A 176 -19.08 -3.29 -1.41
N LYS A 177 -18.68 -2.77 -0.26
CA LYS A 177 -19.60 -2.40 0.82
C LYS A 177 -20.28 -1.05 0.59
N TYR A 178 -19.68 -0.18 -0.26
CA TYR A 178 -20.13 1.20 -0.41
C TYR A 178 -20.10 1.76 -1.83
N LEU A 179 -19.41 1.09 -2.77
CA LEU A 179 -19.39 1.50 -4.19
C LEU A 179 -20.59 0.90 -4.91
N ASN A 180 -21.24 1.71 -5.74
CA ASN A 180 -22.34 1.29 -6.61
C ASN A 180 -21.83 1.18 -8.06
N GLU A 181 -21.81 -0.01 -8.64
CA GLU A 181 -21.31 -0.26 -10.00
C GLU A 181 -22.06 0.53 -11.08
N GLN A 182 -23.36 0.83 -10.88
CA GLN A 182 -24.14 1.58 -11.84
C GLN A 182 -23.64 3.02 -12.00
N ASP A 183 -23.15 3.65 -10.93
CA ASP A 183 -22.65 5.02 -10.97
C ASP A 183 -21.37 5.11 -11.82
N PHE A 184 -20.47 4.13 -11.70
CA PHE A 184 -19.25 4.02 -12.52
C PHE A 184 -19.60 3.71 -13.98
N ASN A 185 -20.49 2.73 -14.24
CA ASN A 185 -20.90 2.34 -15.59
C ASN A 185 -21.58 3.50 -16.32
N SER A 186 -22.39 4.31 -15.65
CA SER A 186 -23.04 5.50 -16.21
C SER A 186 -22.02 6.54 -16.68
N ASN A 187 -20.84 6.56 -16.07
CA ASN A 187 -19.71 7.41 -16.45
C ASN A 187 -18.71 6.69 -17.39
N LYS A 188 -19.06 5.51 -17.91
CA LYS A 188 -18.21 4.67 -18.80
C LYS A 188 -16.91 4.24 -18.14
N ILE A 189 -16.90 4.09 -16.82
CA ILE A 189 -15.77 3.61 -16.02
C ILE A 189 -16.06 2.17 -15.61
N GLN A 190 -15.15 1.26 -15.94
CA GLN A 190 -15.19 -0.12 -15.49
C GLN A 190 -14.78 -0.19 -14.02
N LEU A 191 -15.62 -0.73 -13.13
CA LEU A 191 -15.28 -0.96 -11.72
C LEU A 191 -14.85 -2.41 -11.53
N ILE A 192 -13.61 -2.63 -11.07
CA ILE A 192 -13.06 -3.96 -10.80
C ILE A 192 -12.64 -4.05 -9.34
N TYR A 193 -12.99 -5.16 -8.69
CA TYR A 193 -12.61 -5.45 -7.30
C TYR A 193 -11.44 -6.44 -7.26
N LEU A 194 -10.28 -5.95 -6.87
CA LEU A 194 -9.07 -6.76 -6.72
C LEU A 194 -9.14 -7.62 -5.44
N ASP A 195 -9.09 -8.94 -5.59
CA ASP A 195 -8.91 -9.86 -4.46
C ASP A 195 -7.41 -10.14 -4.24
N ASN A 196 -6.70 -9.10 -3.82
CA ASN A 196 -5.27 -9.16 -3.55
C ASN A 196 -4.93 -10.10 -2.38
N LEU A 197 -5.81 -10.24 -1.38
CA LEU A 197 -5.60 -11.17 -0.27
C LEU A 197 -5.58 -12.62 -0.77
N LYS A 198 -6.54 -12.98 -1.63
CA LYS A 198 -6.57 -14.33 -2.22
C LYS A 198 -5.34 -14.61 -3.06
N LEU A 199 -4.91 -13.66 -3.89
CA LEU A 199 -3.70 -13.79 -4.70
C LEU A 199 -2.44 -14.02 -3.85
N ILE A 200 -2.29 -13.28 -2.75
CA ILE A 200 -1.17 -13.47 -1.81
C ILE A 200 -1.25 -14.84 -1.13
N LYS A 201 -2.42 -15.25 -0.65
CA LYS A 201 -2.62 -16.57 -0.03
C LYS A 201 -2.26 -17.73 -0.97
N ASP A 202 -2.77 -17.68 -2.21
CA ASP A 202 -2.49 -18.67 -3.23
C ASP A 202 -0.96 -18.74 -3.47
N TYR A 203 -0.31 -17.60 -3.63
CA TYR A 203 1.15 -17.52 -3.82
C TYR A 203 1.94 -18.11 -2.64
N LEU A 204 1.57 -17.78 -1.40
CA LEU A 204 2.22 -18.31 -0.20
C LEU A 204 2.10 -19.84 -0.16
N ALA A 205 0.92 -20.38 -0.45
CA ALA A 205 0.67 -21.81 -0.46
C ALA A 205 1.46 -22.54 -1.58
N GLU A 206 1.48 -22.00 -2.79
CA GLU A 206 2.21 -22.57 -3.94
C GLU A 206 3.74 -22.60 -3.71
N ASN A 207 4.27 -21.65 -2.93
CA ASN A 207 5.70 -21.56 -2.62
C ASN A 207 6.07 -22.15 -1.24
N ASN A 208 5.15 -22.82 -0.55
CA ASN A 208 5.34 -23.38 0.79
C ASN A 208 5.85 -22.36 1.83
N LEU A 209 5.36 -21.12 1.73
CA LEU A 209 5.71 -20.03 2.65
C LEU A 209 4.74 -19.99 3.83
N ASN A 210 5.16 -19.34 4.92
CA ASN A 210 4.34 -19.21 6.12
C ASN A 210 3.03 -18.46 5.83
N PRO A 211 1.85 -19.05 6.04
CA PRO A 211 0.57 -18.40 5.76
C PRO A 211 0.30 -17.14 6.61
N MET A 212 0.95 -16.98 7.76
CA MET A 212 0.82 -15.78 8.59
C MET A 212 1.35 -14.52 7.90
N LEU A 213 2.17 -14.65 6.85
CA LEU A 213 2.68 -13.53 6.07
C LEU A 213 1.61 -12.82 5.25
N GLU A 214 0.44 -13.43 5.03
CA GLU A 214 -0.61 -12.96 4.09
C GLU A 214 -1.04 -11.50 4.30
N SER A 215 -1.02 -11.01 5.53
CA SER A 215 -1.41 -9.63 5.92
C SER A 215 -0.26 -8.81 6.52
N CYS A 216 0.93 -9.38 6.56
CA CYS A 216 2.11 -8.70 7.09
C CYS A 216 2.67 -7.66 6.12
N SER A 217 3.44 -6.74 6.68
CA SER A 217 4.17 -5.69 5.95
C SER A 217 5.01 -6.24 4.80
N ILE A 218 5.24 -5.40 3.79
CA ILE A 218 6.23 -5.66 2.75
C ILE A 218 7.64 -5.94 3.35
N LEU A 219 7.91 -5.47 4.57
CA LEU A 219 9.17 -5.72 5.26
C LEU A 219 9.50 -7.20 5.37
N GLU A 220 8.50 -8.06 5.67
CA GLU A 220 8.69 -9.51 5.76
C GLU A 220 9.30 -10.07 4.48
N TYR A 221 8.82 -9.61 3.35
CA TYR A 221 9.24 -10.07 2.03
C TYR A 221 10.58 -9.47 1.63
N LEU A 222 10.79 -8.17 1.91
CA LEU A 222 12.05 -7.51 1.63
C LEU A 222 13.21 -8.12 2.44
N PHE A 223 13.01 -8.37 3.73
CA PHE A 223 14.05 -8.95 4.58
C PHE A 223 14.26 -10.45 4.33
N GLN A 224 13.24 -11.16 3.82
CA GLN A 224 13.35 -12.59 3.49
C GLN A 224 13.89 -12.85 2.08
N PHE A 225 13.54 -12.02 1.09
CA PHE A 225 13.83 -12.26 -0.34
C PHE A 225 14.67 -11.18 -1.00
N GLY A 226 15.01 -10.11 -0.29
CA GLY A 226 15.68 -8.94 -0.83
C GLY A 226 14.81 -8.12 -1.80
N TRP A 227 15.38 -7.08 -2.37
CA TRP A 227 14.69 -6.25 -3.36
C TRP A 227 14.31 -7.04 -4.61
N ALA A 228 15.24 -7.83 -5.14
CA ALA A 228 15.04 -8.58 -6.39
C ALA A 228 13.95 -9.66 -6.25
N GLY A 229 14.01 -10.49 -5.20
CA GLY A 229 13.02 -11.54 -5.00
C GLY A 229 11.63 -10.99 -4.69
N THR A 230 11.54 -9.85 -3.95
CA THR A 230 10.27 -9.19 -3.71
C THR A 230 9.69 -8.59 -4.99
N ALA A 231 10.53 -7.99 -5.86
CA ALA A 231 10.10 -7.51 -7.16
C ALA A 231 9.54 -8.63 -8.02
N GLU A 232 10.26 -9.76 -8.13
CA GLU A 232 9.82 -10.95 -8.86
C GLU A 232 8.46 -11.45 -8.36
N MET A 233 8.27 -11.53 -7.05
CA MET A 233 6.97 -11.90 -6.45
C MET A 233 5.84 -10.97 -6.91
N ILE A 234 6.02 -9.65 -6.80
CA ILE A 234 4.98 -8.68 -7.22
C ILE A 234 4.67 -8.81 -8.71
N HIS A 235 5.69 -8.95 -9.57
CA HIS A 235 5.50 -9.13 -11.01
C HIS A 235 4.82 -10.46 -11.34
N ARG A 236 5.13 -11.53 -10.62
CA ARG A 236 4.44 -12.83 -10.78
C ARG A 236 2.97 -12.73 -10.39
N LEU A 237 2.66 -12.10 -9.26
CA LEU A 237 1.28 -11.85 -8.82
C LEU A 237 0.49 -11.01 -9.84
N LYS A 238 1.13 -10.00 -10.43
CA LYS A 238 0.55 -9.21 -11.54
C LYS A 238 0.23 -10.09 -12.75
N ALA A 239 1.13 -10.98 -13.16
CA ALA A 239 0.90 -11.91 -14.27
C ALA A 239 -0.29 -12.84 -13.98
N ILE A 240 -0.33 -13.46 -12.79
CA ILE A 240 -1.43 -14.32 -12.34
C ILE A 240 -2.78 -13.58 -12.36
N PHE A 241 -2.81 -12.32 -11.96
CA PHE A 241 -4.02 -11.51 -12.02
C PHE A 241 -4.55 -11.39 -13.45
N TYR A 242 -3.70 -11.08 -14.43
CA TYR A 242 -4.10 -10.99 -15.84
C TYR A 242 -4.48 -12.35 -16.45
N GLU A 243 -3.79 -13.44 -16.07
CA GLU A 243 -4.15 -14.80 -16.47
C GLU A 243 -5.57 -15.15 -16.01
N LYS A 244 -5.93 -14.87 -14.74
CA LYS A 244 -7.27 -15.09 -14.20
C LYS A 244 -8.33 -14.25 -14.92
N LEU A 245 -8.06 -12.97 -15.18
CA LEU A 245 -8.98 -12.13 -15.95
C LEU A 245 -9.26 -12.65 -17.36
N ALA A 246 -8.27 -13.26 -18.00
CA ALA A 246 -8.42 -13.84 -19.34
C ALA A 246 -9.28 -15.12 -19.35
N ILE A 247 -9.27 -15.89 -18.26
CA ILE A 247 -10.06 -17.12 -18.12
C ILE A 247 -11.54 -16.80 -17.86
N ASP A 248 -11.82 -15.75 -17.08
CA ASP A 248 -13.18 -15.33 -16.71
C ASP A 248 -13.88 -14.50 -17.82
N SER A 249 -13.26 -14.38 -19.00
CA SER A 249 -13.76 -13.63 -20.16
C SER A 249 -14.41 -14.54 -21.19
#